data_0e938683b5ed6babf671a14d478b37df
#
_entry.id   0e938683b5ed6babf671a14d478b37df
#
_cell.length_a   1.000
_cell.length_b   1.000
_cell.length_c   1.000
_cell.angle_alpha   90.00
_cell.angle_beta   90.00
_cell.angle_gamma   90.00
#
_symmetry.space_group_name_H-M   'P 1'
#
loop_
_entity.id
_entity.type
_entity.pdbx_description
1 polymer ?
#
loop_
_entity_poly.entity_id
_entity_poly.type
_entity_poly.pdbx_seq_one_letter_code
_entity_poly.pdbx_strand_id
1 'polypeptide(L)'
;MAQWKVTQMDLKERIKDQINALNLPVKLYLGYLDGKHNPELRLQALTSSNVIEEDYGGNKTEQFFMEIMMRGDDEGTINQVMWQIANVLGNNDYGVVSKDGSFVFNKLDVASFPHPTMADTSGTITYAFDFKVTVDTFEKG
;
A
#
# COMPACT_ATOMS: atom_id res chain seq x y z
N MET A 1 33.20 9.68 -4.87
CA MET A 1 32.06 9.17 -5.63
C MET A 1 30.81 9.23 -4.79
N ALA A 2 29.86 9.96 -5.26
CA ALA A 2 28.61 10.05 -4.56
C ALA A 2 27.93 8.69 -4.58
N GLN A 3 27.80 8.09 -3.43
CA GLN A 3 27.03 6.89 -3.33
C GLN A 3 25.56 7.25 -3.31
N TRP A 4 24.90 6.82 -4.33
CA TRP A 4 23.46 6.85 -4.35
C TRP A 4 22.93 5.87 -3.34
N LYS A 5 22.74 6.34 -2.12
CA LYS A 5 21.88 5.62 -1.22
C LYS A 5 20.46 6.01 -1.53
N VAL A 6 19.80 5.20 -2.29
CA VAL A 6 18.36 5.22 -2.29
C VAL A 6 17.97 4.68 -0.94
N THR A 7 17.71 5.57 0.01
CA THR A 7 17.16 5.15 1.29
C THR A 7 15.74 4.75 1.01
N GLN A 8 15.49 3.46 0.93
CA GLN A 8 14.14 2.97 0.82
C GLN A 8 13.45 3.20 2.14
N MET A 9 12.35 3.97 2.09
CA MET A 9 11.46 4.06 3.21
C MET A 9 10.86 2.71 3.51
N ASP A 10 10.62 2.44 4.78
CA ASP A 10 9.96 1.23 5.22
C ASP A 10 8.42 1.36 5.18
N LEU A 11 7.89 2.30 4.41
CA LEU A 11 6.45 2.60 4.37
C LEU A 11 5.61 1.39 3.94
N LYS A 12 5.97 0.75 2.83
CA LYS A 12 5.22 -0.42 2.33
C LYS A 12 5.26 -1.56 3.34
N GLU A 13 6.42 -1.81 3.91
CA GLU A 13 6.63 -2.87 4.90
C GLU A 13 5.78 -2.63 6.15
N ARG A 14 5.71 -1.37 6.60
CA ARG A 14 4.92 -1.04 7.78
C ARG A 14 3.42 -1.18 7.52
N ILE A 15 2.95 -0.75 6.36
CA ILE A 15 1.55 -0.93 5.97
C ILE A 15 1.23 -2.42 5.86
N LYS A 16 2.12 -3.19 5.23
CA LYS A 16 1.96 -4.65 5.13
C LYS A 16 1.85 -5.28 6.53
N ASP A 17 2.70 -4.90 7.46
CA ASP A 17 2.69 -5.44 8.81
C ASP A 17 1.37 -5.16 9.51
N GLN A 18 0.83 -3.94 9.37
CA GLN A 18 -0.45 -3.57 9.95
C GLN A 18 -1.61 -4.39 9.38
N ILE A 19 -1.62 -4.58 8.05
CA ILE A 19 -2.68 -5.34 7.39
C ILE A 19 -2.60 -6.81 7.82
N ASN A 20 -1.40 -7.37 7.89
CA ASN A 20 -1.24 -8.75 8.34
C ASN A 20 -1.62 -8.94 9.83
N ALA A 21 -1.52 -7.88 10.62
CA ALA A 21 -1.93 -7.91 12.02
C ALA A 21 -3.46 -7.96 12.20
N LEU A 22 -4.24 -7.72 11.14
CA LEU A 22 -5.69 -7.82 11.18
C LEU A 22 -6.21 -9.26 11.22
N ASN A 23 -5.34 -10.25 11.08
CA ASN A 23 -5.68 -11.67 11.06
C ASN A 23 -6.67 -12.03 9.96
N LEU A 24 -6.40 -11.51 8.76
CA LEU A 24 -7.18 -11.84 7.58
C LEU A 24 -6.97 -13.30 7.17
N PRO A 25 -7.95 -13.91 6.46
CA PRO A 25 -7.79 -15.29 6.00
C PRO A 25 -6.71 -15.46 4.93
N VAL A 26 -6.12 -14.36 4.45
CA VAL A 26 -5.06 -14.39 3.45
C VAL A 26 -3.95 -13.43 3.89
N LYS A 27 -2.71 -13.81 3.63
CA LYS A 27 -1.54 -12.99 3.98
C LYS A 27 -1.24 -12.02 2.85
N LEU A 28 -0.90 -10.77 3.21
CA LEU A 28 -0.47 -9.74 2.27
C LEU A 28 1.03 -9.85 2.01
N TYR A 29 1.39 -9.88 0.73
CA TYR A 29 2.78 -9.83 0.28
C TYR A 29 3.00 -8.55 -0.52
N LEU A 30 4.25 -8.10 -0.58
CA LEU A 30 4.63 -6.96 -1.41
C LEU A 30 4.88 -7.41 -2.84
N GLY A 31 4.60 -6.50 -3.79
CA GLY A 31 4.91 -6.72 -5.19
C GLY A 31 3.70 -7.08 -6.04
N TYR A 32 3.96 -7.73 -7.16
CA TYR A 32 2.93 -8.04 -8.16
C TYR A 32 2.27 -9.37 -7.88
N LEU A 33 1.03 -9.53 -8.40
CA LEU A 33 0.39 -10.83 -8.47
C LEU A 33 1.22 -11.75 -9.36
N ASP A 34 1.71 -12.86 -8.81
CA ASP A 34 2.57 -13.79 -9.54
C ASP A 34 1.97 -15.18 -9.71
N GLY A 35 0.77 -15.41 -9.17
CA GLY A 35 0.08 -16.68 -9.29
C GLY A 35 0.58 -17.79 -8.37
N LYS A 36 1.50 -17.49 -7.48
CA LYS A 36 2.08 -18.51 -6.57
C LYS A 36 1.19 -18.82 -5.38
N HIS A 37 0.23 -17.96 -5.10
CA HIS A 37 -0.72 -18.15 -4.00
C HIS A 37 -2.15 -18.08 -4.54
N ASN A 38 -3.05 -18.82 -3.95
CA ASN A 38 -4.47 -18.75 -4.29
C ASN A 38 -5.29 -18.96 -3.01
N PRO A 39 -5.99 -17.93 -2.48
CA PRO A 39 -6.01 -16.55 -2.99
C PRO A 39 -4.68 -15.83 -2.78
N GLU A 40 -4.47 -14.79 -3.56
CA GLU A 40 -3.25 -13.99 -3.50
C GLU A 40 -3.60 -12.53 -3.22
N LEU A 41 -2.92 -11.93 -2.24
CA LEU A 41 -3.12 -10.54 -1.83
C LEU A 41 -1.78 -9.81 -1.89
N ARG A 42 -1.73 -8.70 -2.65
CA ARG A 42 -0.50 -7.97 -2.88
C ARG A 42 -0.67 -6.47 -2.69
N LEU A 43 0.40 -5.84 -2.23
CA LEU A 43 0.53 -4.39 -2.14
C LEU A 43 1.69 -3.94 -3.02
N GLN A 44 1.44 -3.00 -3.94
CA GLN A 44 2.50 -2.45 -4.80
C GLN A 44 2.44 -0.94 -4.86
N ALA A 45 3.59 -0.32 -5.12
CA ALA A 45 3.67 1.09 -5.46
C ALA A 45 3.33 1.24 -6.95
N LEU A 46 2.49 2.25 -7.28
CA LEU A 46 2.04 2.44 -8.66
C LEU A 46 3.04 3.25 -9.47
N THR A 47 3.35 4.45 -9.01
CA THR A 47 4.25 5.35 -9.73
C THR A 47 5.16 6.03 -8.73
N SER A 48 6.09 6.82 -9.26
CA SER A 48 6.96 7.63 -8.42
C SER A 48 6.14 8.63 -7.61
N SER A 49 6.68 9.00 -6.47
CA SER A 49 6.05 9.95 -5.58
C SER A 49 5.97 11.34 -6.17
N ASN A 50 4.99 12.11 -5.72
CA ASN A 50 4.90 13.54 -5.98
C ASN A 50 5.38 14.29 -4.75
N VAL A 51 6.34 15.19 -4.93
CA VAL A 51 6.74 16.11 -3.88
C VAL A 51 5.75 17.27 -3.86
N ILE A 52 5.05 17.45 -2.74
CA ILE A 52 4.08 18.53 -2.58
C ILE A 52 4.77 19.78 -2.03
N GLU A 53 5.71 19.59 -1.11
CA GLU A 53 6.35 20.67 -0.40
C GLU A 53 7.77 20.28 -0.04
N GLU A 54 8.69 21.23 -0.10
CA GLU A 54 10.07 21.01 0.26
C GLU A 54 10.60 22.23 0.99
N ASP A 55 11.29 22.02 2.11
CA ASP A 55 11.91 23.12 2.84
C ASP A 55 13.39 23.28 2.47
N TYR A 56 14.03 24.31 3.04
CA TYR A 56 15.43 24.61 2.75
C TYR A 56 16.40 23.56 3.31
N GLY A 57 15.96 22.76 4.26
CA GLY A 57 16.76 21.69 4.85
C GLY A 57 16.71 20.38 4.07
N GLY A 58 15.95 20.35 2.95
CA GLY A 58 15.76 19.13 2.17
C GLY A 58 14.66 18.22 2.69
N ASN A 59 13.90 18.64 3.69
CA ASN A 59 12.74 17.89 4.16
C ASN A 59 11.60 18.06 3.16
N LYS A 60 10.91 16.98 2.85
CA LYS A 60 9.87 16.97 1.82
C LYS A 60 8.59 16.39 2.35
N THR A 61 7.48 16.92 1.86
CA THR A 61 6.18 16.27 1.99
C THR A 61 5.87 15.61 0.66
N GLU A 62 5.73 14.29 0.66
CA GLU A 62 5.58 13.51 -0.56
C GLU A 62 4.33 12.66 -0.52
N GLN A 63 3.75 12.44 -1.69
CA GLN A 63 2.60 11.55 -1.88
C GLN A 63 3.06 10.30 -2.61
N PHE A 64 2.72 9.14 -2.06
CA PHE A 64 3.01 7.85 -2.65
C PHE A 64 1.72 7.17 -3.05
N PHE A 65 1.62 6.78 -4.30
CA PHE A 65 0.44 6.09 -4.84
C PHE A 65 0.66 4.59 -4.76
N MET A 66 -0.31 3.90 -4.19
CA MET A 66 -0.21 2.47 -3.95
C MET A 66 -1.49 1.77 -4.36
N GLU A 67 -1.38 0.49 -4.61
CA GLU A 67 -2.50 -0.35 -5.00
C GLU A 67 -2.48 -1.63 -4.20
N ILE A 68 -3.66 -2.05 -3.73
CA ILE A 68 -3.83 -3.38 -3.16
C ILE A 68 -4.69 -4.19 -4.12
N MET A 69 -4.21 -5.40 -4.43
CA MET A 69 -4.86 -6.32 -5.35
C MET A 69 -5.08 -7.66 -4.68
N MET A 70 -6.22 -8.28 -4.95
CA MET A 70 -6.48 -9.65 -4.51
C MET A 70 -7.07 -10.46 -5.65
N ARG A 71 -6.55 -11.67 -5.82
CA ARG A 71 -6.98 -12.60 -6.86
C ARG A 71 -7.34 -13.92 -6.24
N GLY A 72 -8.44 -14.51 -6.65
CA GLY A 72 -8.88 -15.79 -6.13
C GLY A 72 -10.13 -16.30 -6.82
N ASP A 73 -10.62 -17.44 -6.35
CA ASP A 73 -11.77 -18.12 -6.95
C ASP A 73 -13.07 -17.84 -6.21
N ASP A 74 -13.02 -17.23 -5.04
CA ASP A 74 -14.18 -16.93 -4.22
C ASP A 74 -14.36 -15.42 -4.09
N GLU A 75 -15.27 -14.88 -4.87
CA GLU A 75 -15.53 -13.44 -4.90
C GLU A 75 -16.01 -12.91 -3.55
N GLY A 76 -16.79 -13.71 -2.82
CA GLY A 76 -17.27 -13.29 -1.49
C GLY A 76 -16.14 -13.05 -0.52
N THR A 77 -15.16 -13.94 -0.48
CA THR A 77 -13.97 -13.80 0.35
C THR A 77 -13.14 -12.60 -0.08
N ILE A 78 -12.92 -12.44 -1.39
CA ILE A 78 -12.16 -11.32 -1.93
C ILE A 78 -12.82 -10.00 -1.53
N ASN A 79 -14.10 -9.88 -1.74
CA ASN A 79 -14.86 -8.68 -1.41
C ASN A 79 -14.74 -8.34 0.08
N GLN A 80 -14.94 -9.35 0.93
CA GLN A 80 -14.87 -9.16 2.39
C GLN A 80 -13.48 -8.69 2.84
N VAL A 81 -12.43 -9.34 2.35
CA VAL A 81 -11.05 -9.00 2.71
C VAL A 81 -10.69 -7.60 2.22
N MET A 82 -10.99 -7.31 0.97
CA MET A 82 -10.64 -6.03 0.36
C MET A 82 -11.35 -4.85 1.02
N TRP A 83 -12.66 -5.01 1.32
CA TRP A 83 -13.40 -3.97 2.02
C TRP A 83 -12.92 -3.78 3.45
N GLN A 84 -12.54 -4.85 4.13
CA GLN A 84 -11.99 -4.76 5.49
C GLN A 84 -10.70 -3.94 5.49
N ILE A 85 -9.80 -4.20 4.53
CA ILE A 85 -8.56 -3.44 4.38
C ILE A 85 -8.86 -1.97 4.05
N ALA A 86 -9.74 -1.74 3.07
CA ALA A 86 -10.08 -0.38 2.66
C ALA A 86 -10.69 0.43 3.80
N ASN A 87 -11.51 -0.19 4.64
CA ASN A 87 -12.12 0.48 5.79
C ASN A 87 -11.08 0.85 6.84
N VAL A 88 -10.09 0.00 7.08
CA VAL A 88 -9.01 0.30 8.01
C VAL A 88 -8.17 1.46 7.49
N LEU A 89 -7.75 1.40 6.23
CA LEU A 89 -6.91 2.44 5.63
C LEU A 89 -7.67 3.77 5.50
N GLY A 90 -8.96 3.72 5.22
CA GLY A 90 -9.78 4.91 5.05
C GLY A 90 -10.30 5.52 6.35
N ASN A 91 -9.98 4.93 7.49
CA ASN A 91 -10.42 5.44 8.78
C ASN A 91 -9.66 6.72 9.12
N ASN A 92 -10.36 7.73 9.63
CA ASN A 92 -9.74 9.00 10.01
C ASN A 92 -8.65 8.84 11.09
N ASP A 93 -8.74 7.77 11.88
CA ASP A 93 -7.76 7.49 12.94
C ASP A 93 -6.59 6.64 12.45
N TYR A 94 -6.57 6.32 11.15
CA TYR A 94 -5.49 5.51 10.61
C TYR A 94 -4.15 6.22 10.71
N GLY A 95 -3.12 5.49 11.11
CA GLY A 95 -1.76 5.98 11.13
C GLY A 95 -0.77 4.84 11.04
N VAL A 96 0.41 5.15 10.56
CA VAL A 96 1.50 4.20 10.43
C VAL A 96 2.80 4.87 10.88
N VAL A 97 3.63 4.12 11.59
CA VAL A 97 4.88 4.63 12.16
C VAL A 97 6.05 3.91 11.50
N SER A 98 7.05 4.68 11.09
CA SER A 98 8.30 4.14 10.56
C SER A 98 9.12 3.49 11.67
N LYS A 99 9.73 2.33 11.39
CA LYS A 99 10.67 1.71 12.33
C LYS A 99 12.06 2.32 12.22
N ASP A 100 12.46 2.71 11.02
CA ASP A 100 13.81 3.23 10.77
C ASP A 100 13.87 4.76 10.76
N GLY A 101 12.75 5.43 11.04
CA GLY A 101 12.68 6.89 11.08
C GLY A 101 12.70 7.54 9.71
N SER A 102 12.46 6.79 8.64
CA SER A 102 12.58 7.33 7.27
C SER A 102 11.41 8.23 6.87
N PHE A 103 10.31 8.18 7.60
CA PHE A 103 9.15 9.02 7.29
C PHE A 103 8.33 9.33 8.54
N VAL A 104 7.52 10.38 8.44
CA VAL A 104 6.45 10.67 9.39
C VAL A 104 5.14 10.72 8.62
N PHE A 105 4.17 9.95 9.07
CA PHE A 105 2.86 9.83 8.42
C PHE A 105 2.04 11.11 8.61
N ASN A 106 1.45 11.60 7.51
CA ASN A 106 0.50 12.72 7.56
C ASN A 106 -0.94 12.25 7.39
N LYS A 107 -1.24 11.62 6.23
CA LYS A 107 -2.59 11.16 5.95
C LYS A 107 -2.59 10.08 4.88
N LEU A 108 -3.70 9.37 4.80
CA LEU A 108 -3.96 8.40 3.73
C LEU A 108 -5.35 8.66 3.16
N ASP A 109 -5.43 8.73 1.84
CA ASP A 109 -6.68 8.90 1.12
C ASP A 109 -6.92 7.69 0.22
N VAL A 110 -8.06 7.03 0.37
CA VAL A 110 -8.46 5.96 -0.53
C VAL A 110 -8.97 6.60 -1.82
N ALA A 111 -8.28 6.31 -2.93
CA ALA A 111 -8.58 6.93 -4.21
C ALA A 111 -9.72 6.23 -4.95
N SER A 112 -9.85 4.92 -4.76
CA SER A 112 -10.92 4.13 -5.37
C SER A 112 -11.34 3.03 -4.41
N PHE A 113 -12.62 2.67 -4.42
CA PHE A 113 -13.11 1.56 -3.61
C PHE A 113 -12.74 0.23 -4.25
N PRO A 114 -12.69 -0.87 -3.46
CA PRO A 114 -12.45 -2.19 -4.03
C PRO A 114 -13.45 -2.51 -5.13
N HIS A 115 -12.94 -2.93 -6.28
CA HIS A 115 -13.75 -3.23 -7.45
C HIS A 115 -13.06 -4.31 -8.30
N PRO A 116 -13.84 -5.11 -9.04
CA PRO A 116 -13.26 -6.10 -9.92
C PRO A 116 -12.55 -5.42 -11.10
N THR A 117 -11.33 -5.87 -11.38
CA THR A 117 -10.54 -5.37 -12.52
C THR A 117 -10.42 -6.40 -13.62
N MET A 118 -10.55 -7.69 -13.28
CA MET A 118 -10.41 -8.78 -14.25
C MET A 118 -11.16 -10.00 -13.74
N ALA A 119 -11.80 -10.71 -14.66
CA ALA A 119 -12.39 -12.01 -14.40
C ALA A 119 -12.07 -12.90 -15.59
N ASP A 120 -11.52 -14.09 -15.32
CA ASP A 120 -11.21 -15.03 -16.42
C ASP A 120 -12.29 -16.10 -16.55
N THR A 121 -12.19 -16.90 -17.59
CA THR A 121 -13.19 -17.92 -17.88
C THR A 121 -13.15 -19.10 -16.92
N SER A 122 -12.09 -19.23 -16.13
CA SER A 122 -11.97 -20.29 -15.12
C SER A 122 -12.61 -19.91 -13.79
N GLY A 123 -13.16 -18.70 -13.66
CA GLY A 123 -13.80 -18.24 -12.44
C GLY A 123 -12.88 -17.51 -11.48
N THR A 124 -11.65 -17.23 -11.90
CA THR A 124 -10.71 -16.45 -11.09
C THR A 124 -10.99 -14.97 -11.28
N ILE A 125 -11.10 -14.24 -10.17
CA ILE A 125 -11.46 -12.83 -10.16
C ILE A 125 -10.35 -12.05 -9.48
N THR A 126 -10.03 -10.88 -10.03
CA THR A 126 -9.07 -9.95 -9.44
C THR A 126 -9.80 -8.67 -9.05
N TYR A 127 -9.63 -8.26 -7.80
CA TYR A 127 -10.08 -6.97 -7.27
C TYR A 127 -8.87 -6.09 -7.00
N ALA A 128 -9.09 -4.78 -7.09
CA ALA A 128 -8.06 -3.80 -6.75
C ALA A 128 -8.72 -2.57 -6.12
N PHE A 129 -7.94 -1.86 -5.33
CA PHE A 129 -8.25 -0.49 -4.97
C PHE A 129 -6.95 0.28 -4.79
N ASP A 130 -7.02 1.58 -5.03
CA ASP A 130 -5.87 2.48 -4.97
C ASP A 130 -6.00 3.42 -3.79
N PHE A 131 -4.85 3.78 -3.24
CA PHE A 131 -4.80 4.79 -2.19
C PHE A 131 -3.53 5.62 -2.31
N LYS A 132 -3.55 6.75 -1.65
CA LYS A 132 -2.46 7.71 -1.66
C LYS A 132 -2.05 7.98 -0.22
N VAL A 133 -0.76 7.85 0.07
CA VAL A 133 -0.21 8.12 1.38
C VAL A 133 0.64 9.38 1.30
N THR A 134 0.36 10.33 2.18
CA THR A 134 1.16 11.55 2.30
C THR A 134 2.03 11.45 3.54
N VAL A 135 3.32 11.62 3.37
CA VAL A 135 4.31 11.51 4.44
C VAL A 135 5.34 12.63 4.34
N ASP A 136 5.97 12.94 5.47
CA ASP A 136 7.15 13.78 5.49
C ASP A 136 8.38 12.91 5.45
N THR A 137 9.31 13.25 4.58
CA THR A 137 10.60 12.58 4.45
C THR A 137 11.70 13.56 4.75
N PHE A 138 12.83 13.04 5.20
CA PHE A 138 13.94 13.86 5.67
C PHE A 138 15.20 13.53 4.91
N GLU A 139 15.93 14.57 4.52
CA GLU A 139 17.24 14.37 3.95
C GLU A 139 18.21 14.12 5.09
N LYS A 140 18.93 13.01 4.98
CA LYS A 140 20.05 12.75 5.90
C LYS A 140 21.29 13.35 5.27
N GLY A 141 21.68 14.47 5.81
CA GLY A 141 22.93 15.09 5.41
C GLY A 141 24.13 14.24 5.78
#